data_159455e09d1e6dd96430a6c0b9f47837
#
_entry.id   159455e09d1e6dd96430a6c0b9f47837
#
_cell.length_a   1.000
_cell.length_b   1.000
_cell.length_c   1.000
_cell.angle_alpha   90.00
_cell.angle_beta   90.00
_cell.angle_gamma   90.00
#
_symmetry.space_group_name_H-M   'P 1'
#
loop_
_entity.id
_entity.type
_entity.pdbx_description
1 polymer ?
#
loop_
_entity_poly.entity_id
_entity_poly.type
_entity_poly.pdbx_seq_one_letter_code
_entity_poly.pdbx_strand_id
1 'polypeptide(L)'
;FPYTTLFRSALRAFCDADHPLAYADITYGCYGVWCGLMHIPSHIIPLKEDFTLDPKDYYGLNQTIVLANPNAPTGIALPRAEIEGILKANPNNVVIVDEAYVDFGGESCVPLIDQYENLLVVQTFSKSRQLAGARLGLAMGNAKLIADLNRVKFSLNPYNINRLTLKAGQAALEDTAYFDRTRAAIVDTRAWTKQQLEQRGFAVLDSRSNFLFASTNRKDGETLYKELKKNGILVRHFDAPRIQNWLRITIGTPEQMKIFVNTLDKIMEE
;
A
#
# COMPACT_ATOMS: atom_id res chain seq x y z
N PHE A 1 -12.27 12.18 0.85
CA PHE A 1 -11.27 12.68 -0.13
C PHE A 1 -11.06 11.68 -1.26
N PRO A 2 -10.71 12.10 -2.51
CA PRO A 2 -10.01 11.23 -3.42
C PRO A 2 -8.70 10.77 -2.77
N TYR A 3 -8.41 9.48 -2.79
CA TYR A 3 -7.28 8.90 -2.03
C TYR A 3 -5.93 9.58 -2.30
N THR A 4 -5.58 9.79 -3.57
CA THR A 4 -4.34 10.51 -3.95
C THR A 4 -4.34 11.99 -3.55
N THR A 5 -5.52 12.64 -3.56
CA THR A 5 -5.67 14.01 -3.09
C THR A 5 -5.48 14.08 -1.58
N LEU A 6 -5.91 13.06 -0.84
CA LEU A 6 -5.73 12.97 0.60
C LEU A 6 -4.24 12.97 0.98
N PHE A 7 -3.42 12.12 0.33
CA PHE A 7 -1.97 12.13 0.55
C PHE A 7 -1.34 13.47 0.21
N ARG A 8 -1.66 14.04 -0.96
CA ARG A 8 -1.15 15.37 -1.33
C ARG A 8 -1.57 16.46 -0.33
N SER A 9 -2.76 16.36 0.25
CA SER A 9 -3.20 17.27 1.30
C SER A 9 -2.43 17.05 2.60
N ALA A 10 -2.16 15.79 2.98
CA ALA A 10 -1.37 15.46 4.15
C ALA A 10 0.07 15.96 4.02
N LEU A 11 0.72 15.74 2.87
CA LEU A 11 2.06 16.26 2.63
C LEU A 11 2.11 17.80 2.68
N ARG A 12 1.11 18.48 2.13
CA ARG A 12 1.02 19.95 2.22
C ARG A 12 0.71 20.47 3.62
N ALA A 13 0.07 19.67 4.47
CA ALA A 13 -0.24 20.04 5.85
C ALA A 13 0.94 19.83 6.80
N PHE A 14 1.77 18.80 6.53
CA PHE A 14 2.75 18.31 7.50
C PHE A 14 4.19 18.28 6.99
N CYS A 15 4.43 18.67 5.72
CA CYS A 15 5.76 18.72 5.12
C CYS A 15 5.95 20.03 4.36
N ASP A 16 7.19 20.51 4.35
CA ASP A 16 7.68 21.64 3.55
C ASP A 16 9.20 21.50 3.33
N ALA A 17 9.90 22.59 2.95
CA ALA A 17 11.33 22.59 2.71
C ALA A 17 12.15 22.29 3.97
N ASP A 18 11.63 22.64 5.16
CA ASP A 18 12.29 22.44 6.45
C ASP A 18 11.80 21.20 7.19
N HIS A 19 10.67 20.63 6.75
CA HIS A 19 10.03 19.44 7.31
C HIS A 19 9.98 18.31 6.27
N PRO A 20 11.08 17.54 6.09
CA PRO A 20 11.17 16.48 5.08
C PRO A 20 10.23 15.31 5.36
N LEU A 21 10.01 14.49 4.32
CA LEU A 21 9.28 13.24 4.42
C LEU A 21 10.22 12.04 4.50
N ALA A 22 10.07 11.20 5.52
CA ALA A 22 10.77 9.92 5.64
C ALA A 22 9.90 8.76 5.14
N TYR A 23 10.45 7.89 4.29
CA TYR A 23 9.77 6.69 3.76
C TYR A 23 10.76 5.65 3.25
N ALA A 24 10.31 4.41 3.09
CA ALA A 24 11.14 3.30 2.61
C ALA A 24 11.54 3.46 1.13
N ASP A 25 12.73 2.97 0.75
CA ASP A 25 13.24 2.98 -0.63
C ASP A 25 12.37 2.16 -1.59
N ILE A 26 11.83 1.04 -1.13
CA ILE A 26 10.93 0.19 -1.90
C ILE A 26 9.53 0.26 -1.27
N THR A 27 8.72 1.20 -1.74
CA THR A 27 7.37 1.46 -1.26
C THR A 27 6.48 2.02 -2.38
N TYR A 28 5.35 2.64 -2.03
CA TYR A 28 4.47 3.25 -3.02
C TYR A 28 5.14 4.43 -3.72
N GLY A 29 5.50 4.23 -4.99
CA GLY A 29 6.34 5.16 -5.75
C GLY A 29 5.82 6.60 -5.87
N CYS A 30 4.52 6.85 -5.58
CA CYS A 30 3.99 8.20 -5.61
C CYS A 30 4.49 9.10 -4.48
N TYR A 31 5.01 8.56 -3.37
CA TYR A 31 5.56 9.41 -2.30
C TYR A 31 6.71 10.28 -2.82
N GLY A 32 7.70 9.67 -3.47
CA GLY A 32 8.81 10.41 -4.07
C GLY A 32 8.38 11.36 -5.19
N VAL A 33 7.40 10.95 -6.02
CA VAL A 33 6.84 11.82 -7.07
C VAL A 33 6.20 13.08 -6.46
N TRP A 34 5.43 12.92 -5.37
CA TRP A 34 4.81 14.07 -4.70
C TRP A 34 5.83 14.94 -3.98
N CYS A 35 6.85 14.35 -3.37
CA CYS A 35 7.96 15.11 -2.79
C CYS A 35 8.65 15.96 -3.84
N GLY A 36 8.98 15.39 -5.00
CA GLY A 36 9.56 16.15 -6.11
C GLY A 36 8.66 17.27 -6.62
N LEU A 37 7.36 16.99 -6.80
CA LEU A 37 6.38 17.99 -7.26
C LEU A 37 6.19 19.16 -6.27
N MET A 38 6.32 18.90 -4.97
CA MET A 38 6.08 19.88 -3.91
C MET A 38 7.36 20.47 -3.33
N HIS A 39 8.53 20.09 -3.87
CA HIS A 39 9.86 20.48 -3.37
C HIS A 39 10.08 20.12 -1.89
N ILE A 40 9.53 18.98 -1.44
CA ILE A 40 9.72 18.44 -0.11
C ILE A 40 10.97 17.55 -0.12
N PRO A 41 11.97 17.78 0.76
CA PRO A 41 13.13 16.90 0.85
C PRO A 41 12.70 15.49 1.26
N SER A 42 13.28 14.47 0.61
CA SER A 42 13.01 13.07 0.89
C SER A 42 14.13 12.46 1.73
N HIS A 43 13.76 11.84 2.86
CA HIS A 43 14.64 10.95 3.60
C HIS A 43 14.25 9.50 3.28
N ILE A 44 15.04 8.89 2.40
CA ILE A 44 14.76 7.53 1.91
C ILE A 44 15.50 6.54 2.82
N ILE A 45 14.74 5.62 3.45
CA ILE A 45 15.24 4.64 4.41
C ILE A 45 15.23 3.26 3.73
N PRO A 46 16.38 2.57 3.61
CA PRO A 46 16.44 1.30 2.91
C PRO A 46 15.72 0.20 3.69
N LEU A 47 14.93 -0.61 3.00
CA LEU A 47 14.46 -1.88 3.53
C LEU A 47 15.65 -2.87 3.67
N LYS A 48 15.56 -3.82 4.60
CA LYS A 48 16.51 -4.93 4.73
C LYS A 48 16.59 -5.75 3.42
N GLU A 49 17.53 -6.68 3.34
CA GLU A 49 17.69 -7.54 2.16
C GLU A 49 16.47 -8.41 1.89
N ASP A 50 15.77 -8.83 2.93
CA ASP A 50 14.53 -9.59 2.87
C ASP A 50 13.27 -8.72 2.65
N PHE A 51 13.44 -7.43 2.35
CA PHE A 51 12.40 -6.43 2.17
C PHE A 51 11.57 -6.10 3.42
N THR A 52 12.00 -6.52 4.60
CA THR A 52 11.39 -6.06 5.85
C THR A 52 11.86 -4.66 6.23
N LEU A 53 10.99 -3.91 6.91
CA LEU A 53 11.31 -2.63 7.51
C LEU A 53 11.89 -2.83 8.90
N ASP A 54 12.99 -2.13 9.26
CA ASP A 54 13.44 -2.04 10.65
C ASP A 54 12.76 -0.85 11.34
N PRO A 55 11.92 -1.05 12.35
CA PRO A 55 11.26 0.07 13.05
C PRO A 55 12.25 1.05 13.67
N LYS A 56 13.44 0.57 14.06
CA LYS A 56 14.46 1.39 14.73
C LYS A 56 15.04 2.46 13.81
N ASP A 57 15.05 2.23 12.50
CA ASP A 57 15.52 3.21 11.52
C ASP A 57 14.60 4.44 11.43
N TYR A 58 13.39 4.33 12.03
CA TYR A 58 12.38 5.40 12.09
C TYR A 58 12.29 6.06 13.48
N TYR A 59 13.14 5.68 14.44
CA TYR A 59 13.08 6.25 15.80
C TYR A 59 13.78 7.61 15.88
N GLY A 60 13.13 8.58 16.51
CA GLY A 60 13.70 9.89 16.79
C GLY A 60 13.96 10.75 15.55
N LEU A 61 13.30 10.47 14.43
CA LEU A 61 13.36 11.31 13.25
C LEU A 61 12.53 12.58 13.49
N ASN A 62 13.13 13.76 13.41
CA ASN A 62 12.40 15.02 13.45
C ASN A 62 11.75 15.36 12.09
N GLN A 63 10.99 14.43 11.54
CA GLN A 63 10.45 14.46 10.18
C GLN A 63 9.07 13.82 10.15
N THR A 64 8.23 14.24 9.21
CA THR A 64 7.01 13.47 8.91
C THR A 64 7.39 12.11 8.35
N ILE A 65 6.76 11.06 8.85
CA ILE A 65 7.02 9.68 8.43
C ILE A 65 5.79 9.15 7.67
N VAL A 66 5.99 8.45 6.56
CA VAL A 66 4.93 7.67 5.90
C VAL A 66 5.31 6.20 5.82
N LEU A 67 4.44 5.35 6.34
CA LEU A 67 4.57 3.89 6.33
C LEU A 67 3.40 3.29 5.54
N ALA A 68 3.67 2.64 4.39
CA ALA A 68 2.68 1.80 3.74
C ALA A 68 2.60 0.47 4.49
N ASN A 69 1.45 0.15 5.07
CA ASN A 69 1.27 -1.06 5.86
C ASN A 69 -0.10 -1.73 5.65
N PRO A 70 -0.15 -2.84 4.92
CA PRO A 70 0.94 -3.60 4.24
C PRO A 70 1.65 -2.80 3.16
N ASN A 71 2.97 -2.98 3.04
CA ASN A 71 3.78 -2.27 2.06
C ASN A 71 3.47 -2.71 0.61
N ALA A 72 3.55 -1.79 -0.32
CA ALA A 72 3.47 -2.07 -1.75
C ALA A 72 4.78 -1.60 -2.43
N PRO A 73 5.52 -2.48 -3.16
CA PRO A 73 5.03 -3.69 -3.82
C PRO A 73 5.27 -4.99 -3.05
N THR A 74 5.90 -5.00 -1.89
CA THR A 74 6.35 -6.22 -1.20
C THR A 74 5.19 -7.06 -0.62
N GLY A 75 4.11 -6.39 -0.19
CA GLY A 75 2.98 -7.01 0.50
C GLY A 75 3.24 -7.29 1.99
N ILE A 76 4.46 -7.10 2.48
CA ILE A 76 4.85 -7.35 3.87
C ILE A 76 4.14 -6.34 4.78
N ALA A 77 3.64 -6.82 5.91
CA ALA A 77 3.06 -5.98 6.94
C ALA A 77 3.95 -5.94 8.19
N LEU A 78 4.11 -4.75 8.73
CA LEU A 78 4.69 -4.53 10.04
C LEU A 78 3.60 -4.75 11.11
N PRO A 79 3.86 -5.46 12.21
CA PRO A 79 2.93 -5.57 13.32
C PRO A 79 2.57 -4.21 13.91
N ARG A 80 1.32 -4.02 14.35
CA ARG A 80 0.86 -2.76 14.95
C ARG A 80 1.71 -2.33 16.15
N ALA A 81 2.19 -3.27 16.96
CA ALA A 81 3.06 -2.98 18.10
C ALA A 81 4.39 -2.31 17.70
N GLU A 82 4.93 -2.67 16.53
CA GLU A 82 6.15 -2.04 16.01
C GLU A 82 5.87 -0.61 15.51
N ILE A 83 4.71 -0.38 14.88
CA ILE A 83 4.26 0.97 14.49
C ILE A 83 4.03 1.82 15.74
N GLU A 84 3.47 1.24 16.80
CA GLU A 84 3.33 1.91 18.10
C GLU A 84 4.68 2.34 18.66
N GLY A 85 5.73 1.53 18.51
CA GLY A 85 7.11 1.89 18.86
C GLY A 85 7.62 3.12 18.11
N ILE A 86 7.32 3.20 16.79
CA ILE A 86 7.67 4.36 15.96
C ILE A 86 6.91 5.61 16.44
N LEU A 87 5.61 5.50 16.74
CA LEU A 87 4.80 6.61 17.27
C LEU A 87 5.36 7.16 18.59
N LYS A 88 5.71 6.28 19.52
CA LYS A 88 6.30 6.65 20.83
C LYS A 88 7.64 7.35 20.66
N ALA A 89 8.47 6.90 19.73
CA ALA A 89 9.78 7.47 19.46
C ALA A 89 9.74 8.81 18.71
N ASN A 90 8.59 9.20 18.17
CA ASN A 90 8.40 10.41 17.35
C ASN A 90 7.22 11.29 17.82
N PRO A 91 7.14 11.70 19.08
CA PRO A 91 5.94 12.34 19.63
C PRO A 91 5.61 13.71 19.01
N ASN A 92 6.60 14.37 18.40
CA ASN A 92 6.49 15.74 17.90
C ASN A 92 6.28 15.84 16.38
N ASN A 93 6.26 14.72 15.67
CA ASN A 93 6.07 14.71 14.21
C ASN A 93 5.03 13.68 13.79
N VAL A 94 4.35 13.97 12.68
CA VAL A 94 3.24 13.13 12.20
C VAL A 94 3.77 11.83 11.61
N VAL A 95 3.15 10.72 12.00
CA VAL A 95 3.34 9.41 11.40
C VAL A 95 2.07 9.05 10.62
N ILE A 96 2.20 8.99 9.30
CA ILE A 96 1.12 8.62 8.38
C ILE A 96 1.21 7.13 8.12
N VAL A 97 0.19 6.37 8.47
CA VAL A 97 0.10 4.93 8.16
C VAL A 97 -0.86 4.76 6.99
N ASP A 98 -0.30 4.38 5.84
CA ASP A 98 -1.05 4.08 4.63
C ASP A 98 -1.56 2.65 4.67
N GLU A 99 -2.82 2.49 5.05
CA GLU A 99 -3.52 1.21 5.19
C GLU A 99 -4.31 0.83 3.93
N ALA A 100 -3.83 1.15 2.73
CA ALA A 100 -4.52 0.83 1.49
C ALA A 100 -4.87 -0.66 1.33
N TYR A 101 -4.09 -1.54 1.95
CA TYR A 101 -4.22 -3.00 1.83
C TYR A 101 -4.51 -3.71 3.16
N VAL A 102 -4.73 -2.99 4.25
CA VAL A 102 -4.85 -3.55 5.60
C VAL A 102 -5.91 -4.64 5.72
N ASP A 103 -7.02 -4.50 5.01
CA ASP A 103 -8.16 -5.42 5.06
C ASP A 103 -7.83 -6.86 4.60
N PHE A 104 -6.71 -7.05 3.89
CA PHE A 104 -6.32 -8.38 3.37
C PHE A 104 -5.43 -9.20 4.33
N GLY A 105 -5.29 -8.76 5.58
CA GLY A 105 -4.58 -9.51 6.62
C GLY A 105 -3.54 -8.70 7.40
N GLY A 106 -3.54 -7.37 7.25
CA GLY A 106 -2.80 -6.45 8.12
C GLY A 106 -3.53 -6.17 9.44
N GLU A 107 -2.83 -5.55 10.37
CA GLU A 107 -3.39 -5.04 11.62
C GLU A 107 -3.56 -3.52 11.52
N SER A 108 -4.80 -3.04 11.61
CA SER A 108 -5.06 -1.60 11.54
C SER A 108 -4.54 -0.85 12.77
N CYS A 109 -3.98 0.33 12.54
CA CYS A 109 -3.54 1.26 13.59
C CYS A 109 -4.68 2.17 14.10
N VAL A 110 -5.89 2.06 13.57
CA VAL A 110 -7.06 2.82 14.03
C VAL A 110 -7.27 2.76 15.55
N PRO A 111 -7.12 1.61 16.24
CA PRO A 111 -7.25 1.54 17.70
C PRO A 111 -6.22 2.37 18.49
N LEU A 112 -5.16 2.85 17.86
CA LEU A 112 -4.12 3.68 18.49
C LEU A 112 -4.42 5.19 18.41
N ILE A 113 -5.42 5.62 17.66
CA ILE A 113 -5.71 7.05 17.40
C ILE A 113 -6.00 7.82 18.69
N ASP A 114 -6.71 7.22 19.62
CA ASP A 114 -7.04 7.87 20.90
C ASP A 114 -5.84 7.97 21.85
N GLN A 115 -4.76 7.23 21.58
CA GLN A 115 -3.54 7.20 22.43
C GLN A 115 -2.42 8.06 21.86
N TYR A 116 -2.39 8.27 20.52
CA TYR A 116 -1.29 8.96 19.83
C TYR A 116 -1.80 10.13 18.98
N GLU A 117 -1.60 11.35 19.48
CA GLU A 117 -2.02 12.56 18.75
C GLU A 117 -1.30 12.76 17.41
N ASN A 118 -0.14 12.13 17.22
CA ASN A 118 0.69 12.20 16.04
C ASN A 118 0.36 11.14 14.97
N LEU A 119 -0.62 10.27 15.20
CA LEU A 119 -1.02 9.23 14.24
C LEU A 119 -2.07 9.73 13.25
N LEU A 120 -1.77 9.55 11.96
CA LEU A 120 -2.73 9.71 10.87
C LEU A 120 -2.87 8.40 10.09
N VAL A 121 -4.00 7.74 10.18
CA VAL A 121 -4.31 6.53 9.39
C VAL A 121 -5.03 6.92 8.11
N VAL A 122 -4.58 6.39 6.97
CA VAL A 122 -5.17 6.64 5.65
C VAL A 122 -5.64 5.34 5.03
N GLN A 123 -6.91 5.26 4.64
CA GLN A 123 -7.51 4.09 3.99
C GLN A 123 -8.19 4.46 2.67
N THR A 124 -8.42 3.47 1.81
CA THR A 124 -9.04 3.64 0.50
C THR A 124 -10.18 2.66 0.25
N PHE A 125 -11.18 3.09 -0.47
CA PHE A 125 -12.23 2.22 -1.02
C PHE A 125 -11.81 1.52 -2.33
N SER A 126 -10.64 1.87 -2.86
CA SER A 126 -10.19 1.39 -4.19
C SER A 126 -9.77 -0.07 -4.22
N LYS A 127 -9.53 -0.71 -3.06
CA LYS A 127 -8.99 -2.08 -2.97
C LYS A 127 -10.06 -3.05 -2.45
N SER A 128 -10.13 -3.24 -1.14
CA SER A 128 -11.02 -4.19 -0.51
C SER A 128 -12.51 -3.90 -0.74
N ARG A 129 -12.88 -2.62 -0.84
CA ARG A 129 -14.26 -2.17 -1.10
C ARG A 129 -14.61 -2.09 -2.60
N GLN A 130 -13.66 -2.42 -3.50
CA GLN A 130 -13.85 -2.53 -4.96
C GLN A 130 -14.39 -1.26 -5.65
N LEU A 131 -14.23 -0.09 -5.03
CA LEU A 131 -14.68 1.20 -5.53
C LEU A 131 -13.54 2.05 -6.12
N ALA A 132 -12.63 1.42 -6.88
CA ALA A 132 -11.48 2.12 -7.48
C ALA A 132 -11.91 3.31 -8.36
N GLY A 133 -12.98 3.16 -9.15
CA GLY A 133 -13.53 4.20 -10.01
C GLY A 133 -14.17 5.37 -9.24
N ALA A 134 -14.67 5.14 -8.02
CA ALA A 134 -15.28 6.17 -7.19
C ALA A 134 -14.27 7.16 -6.58
N ARG A 135 -12.98 6.85 -6.60
CA ARG A 135 -11.89 7.72 -6.11
C ARG A 135 -12.05 8.14 -4.64
N LEU A 136 -12.60 7.27 -3.79
CA LEU A 136 -12.91 7.55 -2.40
C LEU A 136 -11.82 7.02 -1.46
N GLY A 137 -11.42 7.84 -0.50
CA GLY A 137 -10.54 7.50 0.61
C GLY A 137 -10.92 8.27 1.86
N LEU A 138 -10.40 7.84 2.99
CA LEU A 138 -10.63 8.45 4.28
C LEU A 138 -9.32 8.56 5.08
N ALA A 139 -9.27 9.56 5.96
CA ALA A 139 -8.23 9.73 6.95
C ALA A 139 -8.86 9.76 8.34
N MET A 140 -8.18 9.13 9.27
CA MET A 140 -8.57 9.05 10.67
C MET A 140 -7.38 9.44 11.54
N GLY A 141 -7.59 10.27 12.55
CA GLY A 141 -6.54 10.77 13.42
C GLY A 141 -7.10 11.74 14.44
N ASN A 142 -6.21 12.31 15.27
CA ASN A 142 -6.57 13.34 16.24
C ASN A 142 -7.29 14.52 15.57
N ALA A 143 -8.22 15.13 16.28
CA ALA A 143 -9.03 16.25 15.75
C ALA A 143 -8.19 17.42 15.21
N LYS A 144 -7.02 17.69 15.79
CA LYS A 144 -6.09 18.74 15.32
C LYS A 144 -5.54 18.40 13.93
N LEU A 145 -5.06 17.15 13.71
CA LEU A 145 -4.55 16.70 12.41
C LEU A 145 -5.66 16.75 11.34
N ILE A 146 -6.86 16.34 11.70
CA ILE A 146 -8.02 16.37 10.78
C ILE A 146 -8.43 17.81 10.46
N ALA A 147 -8.34 18.75 11.42
CA ALA A 147 -8.59 20.17 11.19
C ALA A 147 -7.59 20.75 10.19
N ASP A 148 -6.31 20.43 10.30
CA ASP A 148 -5.27 20.90 9.38
C ASP A 148 -5.45 20.32 7.96
N LEU A 149 -5.78 19.02 7.84
CA LEU A 149 -6.16 18.43 6.56
C LEU A 149 -7.38 19.14 5.92
N ASN A 150 -8.38 19.50 6.72
CA ASN A 150 -9.55 20.21 6.22
C ASN A 150 -9.21 21.63 5.77
N ARG A 151 -8.32 22.35 6.46
CA ARG A 151 -7.83 23.66 6.00
C ARG A 151 -7.22 23.57 4.61
N VAL A 152 -6.32 22.60 4.39
CA VAL A 152 -5.71 22.36 3.07
C VAL A 152 -6.78 21.96 2.04
N LYS A 153 -7.70 21.06 2.40
CA LYS A 153 -8.81 20.64 1.53
C LYS A 153 -9.64 21.82 1.06
N PHE A 154 -10.11 22.64 1.99
CA PHE A 154 -10.99 23.76 1.66
C PHE A 154 -10.26 24.85 0.87
N SER A 155 -8.95 24.98 1.03
CA SER A 155 -8.13 25.93 0.26
C SER A 155 -7.88 25.47 -1.18
N LEU A 156 -7.75 24.14 -1.42
CA LEU A 156 -7.35 23.61 -2.72
C LEU A 156 -8.51 23.03 -3.54
N ASN A 157 -9.41 22.28 -2.91
CA ASN A 157 -10.53 21.61 -3.58
C ASN A 157 -11.64 21.24 -2.58
N PRO A 158 -12.50 22.20 -2.18
CA PRO A 158 -13.53 21.97 -1.17
C PRO A 158 -14.61 20.97 -1.60
N TYR A 159 -14.91 20.89 -2.91
CA TYR A 159 -16.00 20.08 -3.48
C TYR A 159 -15.51 18.82 -4.20
N ASN A 160 -14.53 18.15 -3.62
CA ASN A 160 -13.79 17.06 -4.28
C ASN A 160 -14.51 15.71 -4.33
N ILE A 161 -15.60 15.51 -3.61
CA ILE A 161 -16.40 14.28 -3.61
C ILE A 161 -17.86 14.62 -3.97
N ASN A 162 -18.38 13.99 -5.01
CA ASN A 162 -19.77 14.15 -5.39
C ASN A 162 -20.69 13.29 -4.50
N ARG A 163 -22.00 13.62 -4.51
CA ARG A 163 -23.01 12.97 -3.67
C ARG A 163 -23.19 11.50 -3.97
N LEU A 164 -23.09 11.06 -5.22
CA LEU A 164 -23.22 9.65 -5.60
C LEU A 164 -22.06 8.82 -5.04
N THR A 165 -20.83 9.32 -5.14
CA THR A 165 -19.65 8.70 -4.55
C THR A 165 -19.79 8.54 -3.03
N LEU A 166 -20.29 9.56 -2.32
CA LEU A 166 -20.54 9.47 -0.87
C LEU A 166 -21.56 8.39 -0.53
N LYS A 167 -22.67 8.32 -1.28
CA LYS A 167 -23.70 7.28 -1.08
C LYS A 167 -23.18 5.88 -1.41
N ALA A 168 -22.39 5.72 -2.47
CA ALA A 168 -21.73 4.44 -2.79
C ALA A 168 -20.75 4.01 -1.68
N GLY A 169 -19.98 4.97 -1.13
CA GLY A 169 -19.08 4.70 -0.01
C GLY A 169 -19.82 4.27 1.25
N GLN A 170 -20.94 4.95 1.59
CA GLN A 170 -21.79 4.57 2.71
C GLN A 170 -22.32 3.13 2.53
N ALA A 171 -22.92 2.83 1.38
CA ALA A 171 -23.44 1.49 1.09
C ALA A 171 -22.34 0.41 1.17
N ALA A 172 -21.13 0.71 0.69
CA ALA A 172 -20.00 -0.22 0.76
C ALA A 172 -19.50 -0.47 2.21
N LEU A 173 -19.72 0.45 3.14
CA LEU A 173 -19.44 0.25 4.57
C LEU A 173 -20.52 -0.57 5.24
N GLU A 174 -21.80 -0.39 4.86
CA GLU A 174 -22.95 -1.08 5.41
C GLU A 174 -23.06 -2.55 4.94
N ASP A 175 -22.61 -2.87 3.69
CA ASP A 175 -22.64 -4.23 3.15
C ASP A 175 -21.41 -5.04 3.61
N THR A 176 -21.41 -5.39 4.91
CA THR A 176 -20.33 -6.17 5.52
C THR A 176 -20.29 -7.61 5.00
N ALA A 177 -21.43 -8.20 4.66
CA ALA A 177 -21.53 -9.57 4.16
C ALA A 177 -20.85 -9.74 2.79
N TYR A 178 -21.06 -8.79 1.88
CA TYR A 178 -20.35 -8.77 0.58
C TYR A 178 -18.86 -8.53 0.76
N PHE A 179 -18.51 -7.56 1.60
CA PHE A 179 -17.11 -7.24 1.90
C PHE A 179 -16.36 -8.45 2.46
N ASP A 180 -16.89 -9.11 3.48
CA ASP A 180 -16.22 -10.25 4.11
C ASP A 180 -16.08 -11.43 3.16
N ARG A 181 -17.11 -11.75 2.37
CA ARG A 181 -17.06 -12.81 1.37
C ARG A 181 -16.00 -12.57 0.30
N THR A 182 -15.96 -11.35 -0.27
CA THR A 182 -15.02 -11.02 -1.36
C THR A 182 -13.59 -10.91 -0.84
N ARG A 183 -13.39 -10.35 0.36
CA ARG A 183 -12.10 -10.30 1.04
C ARG A 183 -11.56 -11.71 1.32
N ALA A 184 -12.38 -12.60 1.90
CA ALA A 184 -12.00 -13.99 2.17
C ALA A 184 -11.59 -14.71 0.89
N ALA A 185 -12.37 -14.61 -0.19
CA ALA A 185 -12.05 -15.21 -1.47
C ALA A 185 -10.68 -14.76 -2.02
N ILE A 186 -10.34 -13.48 -1.86
CA ILE A 186 -9.02 -12.96 -2.28
C ILE A 186 -7.90 -13.54 -1.40
N VAL A 187 -8.09 -13.61 -0.08
CA VAL A 187 -7.09 -14.15 0.85
C VAL A 187 -6.83 -15.63 0.58
N ASP A 188 -7.88 -16.42 0.37
CA ASP A 188 -7.79 -17.86 0.07
C ASP A 188 -7.11 -18.11 -1.29
N THR A 189 -7.50 -17.35 -2.31
CA THR A 189 -6.90 -17.45 -3.64
C THR A 189 -5.43 -17.01 -3.62
N ARG A 190 -5.08 -16.00 -2.81
CA ARG A 190 -3.69 -15.59 -2.59
C ARG A 190 -2.87 -16.72 -1.99
N ALA A 191 -3.37 -17.39 -0.96
CA ALA A 191 -2.68 -18.50 -0.30
C ALA A 191 -2.44 -19.65 -1.28
N TRP A 192 -3.46 -20.02 -2.05
CA TRP A 192 -3.34 -21.02 -3.10
C TRP A 192 -2.30 -20.63 -4.17
N THR A 193 -2.36 -19.39 -4.65
CA THR A 193 -1.44 -18.91 -5.69
C THR A 193 0.01 -18.89 -5.18
N LYS A 194 0.23 -18.45 -3.93
CA LYS A 194 1.55 -18.50 -3.29
C LYS A 194 2.11 -19.93 -3.32
N GLN A 195 1.34 -20.90 -2.85
CA GLN A 195 1.74 -22.30 -2.87
C GLN A 195 2.09 -22.81 -4.28
N GLN A 196 1.27 -22.43 -5.30
CA GLN A 196 1.54 -22.82 -6.68
C GLN A 196 2.86 -22.24 -7.22
N LEU A 197 3.18 -21.01 -6.88
CA LEU A 197 4.43 -20.35 -7.27
C LEU A 197 5.65 -20.99 -6.56
N GLU A 198 5.54 -21.23 -5.26
CA GLU A 198 6.62 -21.88 -4.47
C GLU A 198 6.93 -23.28 -4.98
N GLN A 199 5.92 -24.09 -5.33
CA GLN A 199 6.10 -25.42 -5.95
C GLN A 199 6.83 -25.35 -7.30
N ARG A 200 6.82 -24.21 -7.98
CA ARG A 200 7.52 -23.94 -9.25
C ARG A 200 8.89 -23.28 -9.08
N GLY A 201 9.36 -23.20 -7.84
CA GLY A 201 10.69 -22.64 -7.53
C GLY A 201 10.74 -21.13 -7.51
N PHE A 202 9.59 -20.44 -7.34
CA PHE A 202 9.60 -19.01 -7.09
C PHE A 202 9.85 -18.70 -5.62
N ALA A 203 10.66 -17.68 -5.37
CA ALA A 203 10.68 -16.99 -4.08
C ALA A 203 9.45 -16.07 -4.02
N VAL A 204 8.64 -16.20 -2.97
CA VAL A 204 7.40 -15.41 -2.80
C VAL A 204 7.39 -14.81 -1.41
N LEU A 205 7.26 -13.48 -1.33
CA LEU A 205 7.19 -12.80 -0.04
C LEU A 205 5.85 -13.08 0.69
N ASP A 206 5.86 -13.01 2.02
CA ASP A 206 4.65 -13.22 2.83
C ASP A 206 3.75 -12.00 2.78
N SER A 207 2.84 -11.99 1.81
CA SER A 207 1.97 -10.86 1.55
C SER A 207 0.73 -10.85 2.43
N ARG A 208 0.41 -9.66 2.95
CA ARG A 208 -0.84 -9.30 3.64
C ARG A 208 -1.70 -8.34 2.80
N SER A 209 -1.52 -8.36 1.47
CA SER A 209 -2.24 -7.51 0.51
C SER A 209 -3.08 -8.35 -0.47
N ASN A 210 -3.66 -7.73 -1.49
CA ASN A 210 -4.36 -8.43 -2.59
C ASN A 210 -3.44 -8.78 -3.77
N PHE A 211 -2.15 -8.89 -3.54
CA PHE A 211 -1.15 -9.27 -4.53
C PHE A 211 -0.04 -10.09 -3.88
N LEU A 212 0.73 -10.78 -4.69
CA LEU A 212 2.00 -11.42 -4.32
C LEU A 212 3.15 -10.66 -4.97
N PHE A 213 4.32 -10.72 -4.34
CA PHE A 213 5.58 -10.25 -4.89
C PHE A 213 6.51 -11.44 -4.99
N ALA A 214 6.85 -11.82 -6.22
CA ALA A 214 7.51 -13.08 -6.50
C ALA A 214 8.63 -12.93 -7.53
N SER A 215 9.68 -13.73 -7.40
CA SER A 215 10.79 -13.81 -8.34
C SER A 215 11.25 -15.24 -8.54
N THR A 216 12.00 -15.48 -9.61
CA THR A 216 12.65 -16.77 -9.88
C THR A 216 14.05 -16.53 -10.45
N ASN A 217 14.97 -17.46 -10.22
CA ASN A 217 16.31 -17.44 -10.83
C ASN A 217 16.35 -18.15 -12.19
N ARG A 218 15.25 -18.75 -12.65
CA ARG A 218 15.17 -19.50 -13.93
C ARG A 218 14.97 -18.59 -15.15
N LYS A 219 14.40 -17.41 -14.95
CA LYS A 219 14.12 -16.41 -16.00
C LYS A 219 14.11 -15.01 -15.36
N ASP A 220 14.74 -14.03 -16.01
CA ASP A 220 14.77 -12.66 -15.49
C ASP A 220 13.37 -12.02 -15.50
N GLY A 221 13.16 -11.04 -14.61
CA GLY A 221 11.84 -10.47 -14.37
C GLY A 221 11.27 -9.72 -15.57
N GLU A 222 12.11 -9.04 -16.37
CA GLU A 222 11.66 -8.29 -17.55
C GLU A 222 11.19 -9.26 -18.66
N THR A 223 11.96 -10.30 -18.92
CA THR A 223 11.61 -11.35 -19.91
C THR A 223 10.32 -12.03 -19.50
N LEU A 224 10.21 -12.50 -18.25
CA LEU A 224 9.01 -13.13 -17.74
C LEU A 224 7.77 -12.20 -17.85
N TYR A 225 7.92 -10.93 -17.50
CA TYR A 225 6.86 -9.92 -17.68
C TYR A 225 6.41 -9.81 -19.15
N LYS A 226 7.36 -9.73 -20.10
CA LYS A 226 7.07 -9.60 -21.52
C LYS A 226 6.34 -10.84 -22.07
N GLU A 227 6.77 -12.02 -21.69
CA GLU A 227 6.15 -13.29 -22.11
C GLU A 227 4.75 -13.46 -21.53
N LEU A 228 4.54 -13.17 -20.24
CA LEU A 228 3.22 -13.15 -19.63
C LEU A 228 2.29 -12.18 -20.37
N LYS A 229 2.76 -10.96 -20.64
CA LYS A 229 2.00 -9.95 -21.39
C LYS A 229 1.64 -10.40 -22.80
N LYS A 230 2.56 -11.05 -23.51
CA LYS A 230 2.31 -11.62 -24.85
C LYS A 230 1.21 -12.69 -24.82
N ASN A 231 1.10 -13.41 -23.73
CA ASN A 231 0.07 -14.43 -23.48
C ASN A 231 -1.20 -13.87 -22.81
N GLY A 232 -1.39 -12.53 -22.78
CA GLY A 232 -2.60 -11.87 -22.27
C GLY A 232 -2.65 -11.77 -20.73
N ILE A 233 -1.56 -12.07 -20.02
CA ILE A 233 -1.47 -11.97 -18.56
C ILE A 233 -0.75 -10.68 -18.18
N LEU A 234 -1.43 -9.78 -17.50
CA LEU A 234 -0.86 -8.52 -17.03
C LEU A 234 -0.45 -8.60 -15.57
N VAL A 235 0.85 -8.50 -15.32
CA VAL A 235 1.47 -8.34 -14.00
C VAL A 235 2.19 -7.00 -13.94
N ARG A 236 2.72 -6.61 -12.79
CA ARG A 236 3.53 -5.39 -12.67
C ARG A 236 5.01 -5.74 -12.52
N HIS A 237 5.83 -5.24 -13.42
CA HIS A 237 7.29 -5.22 -13.34
C HIS A 237 7.79 -3.85 -12.87
N PHE A 238 8.96 -3.81 -12.23
CA PHE A 238 9.60 -2.60 -11.71
C PHE A 238 11.04 -2.54 -12.23
N ASP A 239 11.36 -1.46 -12.92
CA ASP A 239 12.73 -1.17 -13.38
C ASP A 239 13.49 -0.43 -12.26
N ALA A 240 13.87 -1.19 -11.24
CA ALA A 240 14.67 -0.68 -10.13
C ALA A 240 15.64 -1.77 -9.63
N PRO A 241 16.90 -1.45 -9.32
CA PRO A 241 18.00 -2.42 -9.13
C PRO A 241 17.69 -3.58 -8.18
N ARG A 242 17.05 -3.31 -7.04
CA ARG A 242 16.75 -4.35 -6.02
C ARG A 242 15.54 -5.21 -6.37
N ILE A 243 14.66 -4.76 -7.24
CA ILE A 243 13.37 -5.40 -7.52
C ILE A 243 13.11 -5.69 -9.00
N GLN A 244 14.10 -5.49 -9.87
CA GLN A 244 13.96 -5.73 -11.31
C GLN A 244 13.63 -7.19 -11.68
N ASN A 245 13.99 -8.14 -10.82
CA ASN A 245 13.67 -9.55 -11.02
C ASN A 245 12.38 -9.99 -10.31
N TRP A 246 11.67 -9.04 -9.69
CA TRP A 246 10.44 -9.31 -8.97
C TRP A 246 9.21 -8.83 -9.76
N LEU A 247 8.17 -9.63 -9.72
CA LEU A 247 6.87 -9.29 -10.31
C LEU A 247 5.81 -9.16 -9.22
N ARG A 248 5.00 -8.09 -9.29
CA ARG A 248 3.81 -7.99 -8.46
C ARG A 248 2.61 -8.57 -9.21
N ILE A 249 2.04 -9.62 -8.67
CA ILE A 249 0.97 -10.42 -9.23
C ILE A 249 -0.30 -10.11 -8.43
N THR A 250 -1.23 -9.36 -9.01
CA THR A 250 -2.53 -9.07 -8.37
C THR A 250 -3.39 -10.33 -8.38
N ILE A 251 -4.01 -10.63 -7.24
CA ILE A 251 -4.89 -11.80 -7.11
C ILE A 251 -6.23 -11.51 -7.79
N GLY A 252 -6.55 -12.34 -8.77
CA GLY A 252 -7.84 -12.38 -9.46
C GLY A 252 -8.78 -13.42 -8.87
N THR A 253 -9.78 -13.85 -9.66
CA THR A 253 -10.63 -14.99 -9.28
C THR A 253 -9.83 -16.29 -9.29
N PRO A 254 -10.30 -17.36 -8.63
CA PRO A 254 -9.65 -18.67 -8.69
C PRO A 254 -9.40 -19.17 -10.12
N GLU A 255 -10.33 -18.92 -11.03
CA GLU A 255 -10.23 -19.29 -12.45
C GLU A 255 -9.13 -18.51 -13.15
N GLN A 256 -9.07 -17.19 -12.92
CA GLN A 256 -8.02 -16.33 -13.48
C GLN A 256 -6.63 -16.75 -12.97
N MET A 257 -6.51 -17.08 -11.69
CA MET A 257 -5.23 -17.52 -11.13
C MET A 257 -4.82 -18.91 -11.64
N LYS A 258 -5.76 -19.81 -11.92
CA LYS A 258 -5.47 -21.07 -12.62
C LYS A 258 -4.95 -20.84 -14.04
N ILE A 259 -5.57 -19.90 -14.80
CA ILE A 259 -5.09 -19.53 -16.13
C ILE A 259 -3.67 -18.95 -16.05
N PHE A 260 -3.40 -18.08 -15.07
CA PHE A 260 -2.08 -17.51 -14.82
C PHE A 260 -1.04 -18.62 -14.58
N VAL A 261 -1.32 -19.55 -13.69
CA VAL A 261 -0.39 -20.65 -13.34
C VAL A 261 -0.14 -21.56 -14.55
N ASN A 262 -1.18 -21.94 -15.28
CA ASN A 262 -1.05 -22.79 -16.48
C ASN A 262 -0.26 -22.08 -17.61
N THR A 263 -0.42 -20.76 -17.74
CA THR A 263 0.35 -19.97 -18.70
C THR A 263 1.81 -19.87 -18.27
N LEU A 264 2.04 -19.69 -16.97
CA LEU A 264 3.39 -19.66 -16.40
C LEU A 264 4.13 -20.97 -16.66
N ASP A 265 3.47 -22.14 -16.50
CA ASP A 265 4.07 -23.44 -16.79
C ASP A 265 4.58 -23.51 -18.23
N LYS A 266 3.78 -23.14 -19.20
CA LYS A 266 4.17 -23.10 -20.62
C LYS A 266 5.40 -22.22 -20.88
N ILE A 267 5.41 -21.03 -20.27
CA ILE A 267 6.51 -20.07 -20.41
C ILE A 267 7.81 -20.60 -19.78
N MET A 268 7.70 -21.39 -18.70
CA MET A 268 8.86 -21.91 -17.99
C MET A 268 9.41 -23.21 -18.58
N GLU A 269 8.67 -23.88 -19.48
CA GLU A 269 9.09 -25.04 -20.26
C GLU A 269 9.86 -24.65 -21.55
N GLU A 270 9.62 -23.44 -22.08
CA GLU A 270 10.35 -22.84 -23.20
C GLU A 270 11.72 -22.28 -22.77
#